data_6dc49182ef911ecc33d2438de53562dd
#
_entry.id   6dc49182ef911ecc33d2438de53562dd
#
_cell.length_a   1.000
_cell.length_b   1.000
_cell.length_c   1.000
_cell.angle_alpha   90.00
_cell.angle_beta   90.00
_cell.angle_gamma   90.00
#
_symmetry.space_group_name_H-M   'P 1'
#
loop_
_entity.id
_entity.type
_entity.pdbx_description
1 polymer ?
#
loop_
_entity_poly.entity_id
_entity_poly.type
_entity_poly.pdbx_seq_one_letter_code
_entity_poly.pdbx_strand_id
1 'polypeptide(L)'
;MNLVRLAAVALLAACIGTPAAAQPATQTVQVWSFGFAPRPIHLAAGRPVTLVFVNQSGSSHDFSAHRFFANSTITAGAAPEGEIDLAPHQTKSVTLVPRAGTYPAHCSHFMHSTFGMKDEIVVN
;
A
#
# COMPACT_ATOMS: atom_id res chain seq x y z
N MET A 1 70.55 15.30 21.83
CA MET A 1 69.23 15.94 21.59
C MET A 1 68.36 14.93 20.84
N ASN A 2 67.44 14.27 21.53
CA ASN A 2 66.57 13.28 20.92
C ASN A 2 65.22 13.96 20.56
N LEU A 3 64.99 14.10 19.27
CA LEU A 3 63.69 14.54 18.78
C LEU A 3 62.70 13.35 18.76
N VAL A 4 61.81 13.34 19.71
CA VAL A 4 60.69 12.40 19.71
C VAL A 4 59.64 12.92 18.73
N ARG A 5 59.51 12.27 17.58
CA ARG A 5 58.41 12.54 16.62
C ARG A 5 57.13 11.85 17.14
N LEU A 6 56.21 12.62 17.65
CA LEU A 6 54.83 12.18 17.90
C LEU A 6 54.11 12.01 16.58
N ALA A 7 53.84 10.78 16.18
CA ALA A 7 52.94 10.48 15.07
C ALA A 7 51.52 10.57 15.58
N ALA A 8 50.79 11.59 15.13
CA ALA A 8 49.36 11.71 15.37
C ALA A 8 48.61 10.71 14.45
N VAL A 9 48.09 9.65 15.05
CA VAL A 9 47.18 8.72 14.35
C VAL A 9 45.80 9.37 14.31
N ALA A 10 45.43 9.87 13.15
CA ALA A 10 44.07 10.36 12.91
C ALA A 10 43.16 9.15 12.75
N LEU A 11 42.33 8.87 13.78
CA LEU A 11 41.21 7.91 13.64
C LEU A 11 40.15 8.53 12.73
N LEU A 12 40.06 8.06 11.49
CA LEU A 12 38.89 8.31 10.65
C LEU A 12 37.73 7.45 11.18
N ALA A 13 36.81 8.07 11.90
CA ALA A 13 35.55 7.45 12.24
C ALA A 13 34.72 7.38 10.97
N ALA A 14 34.65 6.20 10.35
CA ALA A 14 33.71 5.95 9.24
C ALA A 14 32.29 5.94 9.83
N CYS A 15 31.53 7.01 9.59
CA CYS A 15 30.09 7.02 9.86
C CYS A 15 29.42 6.06 8.88
N ILE A 16 29.23 4.80 9.33
CA ILE A 16 28.38 3.84 8.61
C ILE A 16 26.95 4.28 8.90
N GLY A 17 26.40 5.12 8.01
CA GLY A 17 24.99 5.47 8.06
C GLY A 17 24.15 4.21 7.82
N THR A 18 23.31 3.85 8.79
CA THR A 18 22.30 2.81 8.58
C THR A 18 21.34 3.29 7.49
N PRO A 19 21.05 2.47 6.45
CA PRO A 19 20.08 2.87 5.45
C PRO A 19 18.73 3.08 6.15
N ALA A 20 18.12 4.26 5.95
CA ALA A 20 16.78 4.53 6.46
C ALA A 20 15.80 3.52 5.85
N ALA A 21 14.95 2.90 6.68
CA ALA A 21 13.87 2.06 6.19
C ALA A 21 13.00 2.88 5.23
N ALA A 22 12.69 2.32 4.06
CA ALA A 22 11.84 2.99 3.08
C ALA A 22 10.46 3.27 3.71
N GLN A 23 10.01 4.53 3.68
CA GLN A 23 8.66 4.92 4.08
C GLN A 23 7.66 4.31 3.10
N PRO A 24 6.54 3.75 3.56
CA PRO A 24 5.50 3.28 2.67
C PRO A 24 5.01 4.41 1.76
N ALA A 25 4.90 4.15 0.46
CA ALA A 25 4.20 5.03 -0.44
C ALA A 25 2.70 5.04 -0.07
N THR A 26 2.01 6.12 -0.36
CA THR A 26 0.56 6.21 -0.15
C THR A 26 -0.15 6.19 -1.49
N GLN A 27 -1.13 5.31 -1.63
CA GLN A 27 -2.02 5.24 -2.79
C GLN A 27 -3.45 5.38 -2.30
N THR A 28 -4.10 6.46 -2.69
CA THR A 28 -5.52 6.66 -2.40
C THR A 28 -6.37 5.92 -3.44
N VAL A 29 -7.35 5.18 -2.96
CA VAL A 29 -8.36 4.50 -3.77
C VAL A 29 -9.70 5.12 -3.43
N GLN A 30 -10.24 5.90 -4.35
CA GLN A 30 -11.57 6.47 -4.19
C GLN A 30 -12.62 5.47 -4.65
N VAL A 31 -13.68 5.36 -3.86
CA VAL A 31 -14.80 4.46 -4.10
C VAL A 31 -16.07 5.29 -4.16
N TRP A 32 -16.86 5.09 -5.19
CA TRP A 32 -18.18 5.74 -5.33
C TRP A 32 -19.18 4.77 -5.97
N SER A 33 -20.39 5.23 -6.23
CA SER A 33 -21.51 4.36 -6.61
C SER A 33 -21.27 3.48 -7.84
N PHE A 34 -20.37 3.85 -8.74
CA PHE A 34 -20.17 3.14 -10.00
C PHE A 34 -18.71 2.88 -10.36
N GLY A 35 -17.80 2.96 -9.40
CA GLY A 35 -16.40 2.70 -9.73
C GLY A 35 -15.40 2.93 -8.62
N PHE A 36 -14.16 2.66 -8.98
CA PHE A 36 -12.96 2.94 -8.21
C PHE A 36 -12.04 3.85 -8.99
N ALA A 37 -11.22 4.62 -8.31
CA ALA A 37 -10.12 5.39 -8.93
C ALA A 37 -8.86 5.30 -8.06
N PRO A 38 -7.67 5.17 -8.66
CA PRO A 38 -7.39 5.04 -10.09
C PRO A 38 -7.87 3.71 -10.68
N ARG A 39 -7.93 3.64 -12.00
CA ARG A 39 -8.36 2.46 -12.73
C ARG A 39 -7.43 2.24 -13.95
N PRO A 40 -6.64 1.16 -14.00
CA PRO A 40 -6.38 0.21 -12.91
C PRO A 40 -5.55 0.82 -11.77
N ILE A 41 -5.46 0.10 -10.66
CA ILE A 41 -4.57 0.48 -9.56
C ILE A 41 -3.19 -0.12 -9.84
N HIS A 42 -2.17 0.72 -9.99
CA HIS A 42 -0.79 0.29 -10.20
C HIS A 42 0.03 0.37 -8.93
N LEU A 43 0.69 -0.73 -8.57
CA LEU A 43 1.55 -0.83 -7.39
C LEU A 43 2.91 -1.43 -7.77
N ALA A 44 3.92 -1.14 -6.95
CA ALA A 44 5.26 -1.70 -7.10
C ALA A 44 5.41 -2.99 -6.27
N ALA A 45 5.79 -4.08 -6.90
CA ALA A 45 6.01 -5.35 -6.24
C ALA A 45 7.12 -5.26 -5.19
N GLY A 46 6.90 -5.86 -4.03
CA GLY A 46 7.88 -5.94 -2.95
C GLY A 46 8.14 -4.61 -2.24
N ARG A 47 7.39 -3.56 -2.53
CA ARG A 47 7.51 -2.26 -1.87
C ARG A 47 6.34 -2.00 -0.94
N PRO A 48 6.58 -1.57 0.31
CA PRO A 48 5.51 -1.20 1.21
C PRO A 48 4.65 -0.07 0.63
N VAL A 49 3.35 -0.23 0.72
CA VAL A 49 2.37 0.79 0.31
C VAL A 49 1.25 0.86 1.34
N THR A 50 0.80 2.07 1.65
CA THR A 50 -0.43 2.30 2.39
C THR A 50 -1.53 2.63 1.40
N LEU A 51 -2.51 1.75 1.31
CA LEU A 51 -3.73 1.96 0.55
C LEU A 51 -4.74 2.68 1.43
N VAL A 52 -5.19 3.84 0.98
CA VAL A 52 -6.19 4.65 1.67
C VAL A 52 -7.48 4.58 0.86
N PHE A 53 -8.46 3.85 1.37
CA PHE A 53 -9.77 3.70 0.73
C PHE A 53 -10.71 4.78 1.23
N VAL A 54 -11.25 5.56 0.31
CA VAL A 54 -12.14 6.68 0.62
C VAL A 54 -13.49 6.46 -0.07
N ASN A 55 -14.54 6.28 0.72
CA ASN A 55 -15.90 6.24 0.22
C ASN A 55 -16.53 7.63 0.31
N GLN A 56 -16.61 8.33 -0.80
CA GLN A 56 -17.20 9.68 -0.87
C GLN A 56 -18.71 9.66 -1.06
N SER A 57 -19.32 8.48 -1.22
CA SER A 57 -20.75 8.36 -1.45
C SER A 57 -21.55 8.29 -0.15
N GLY A 58 -22.84 8.57 -0.25
CA GLY A 58 -23.81 8.40 0.83
C GLY A 58 -24.30 6.96 1.00
N SER A 59 -23.71 6.00 0.30
CA SER A 59 -24.06 4.57 0.37
C SER A 59 -22.86 3.76 0.84
N SER A 60 -23.10 2.60 1.45
CA SER A 60 -22.05 1.67 1.80
C SER A 60 -21.49 0.99 0.55
N HIS A 61 -20.17 0.84 0.53
CA HIS A 61 -19.44 0.11 -0.51
C HIS A 61 -18.40 -0.78 0.14
N ASP A 62 -17.91 -1.76 -0.61
CA ASP A 62 -16.75 -2.53 -0.23
C ASP A 62 -15.74 -2.58 -1.37
N PHE A 63 -14.49 -2.80 -1.03
CA PHE A 63 -13.43 -3.10 -1.97
C PHE A 63 -13.01 -4.54 -1.74
N SER A 64 -13.38 -5.41 -2.65
CA SER A 64 -13.14 -6.85 -2.56
C SER A 64 -12.05 -7.26 -3.53
N ALA A 65 -10.95 -7.79 -2.99
CA ALA A 65 -9.79 -8.23 -3.77
C ALA A 65 -9.08 -9.40 -3.06
N HIS A 66 -9.79 -10.52 -2.93
CA HIS A 66 -9.35 -11.68 -2.13
C HIS A 66 -7.96 -12.18 -2.51
N ARG A 67 -7.70 -12.34 -3.79
CA ARG A 67 -6.40 -12.84 -4.27
C ARG A 67 -5.27 -11.84 -4.04
N PHE A 68 -5.55 -10.56 -4.17
CA PHE A 68 -4.57 -9.51 -3.91
C PHE A 68 -4.15 -9.50 -2.43
N PHE A 69 -5.11 -9.43 -1.51
CA PHE A 69 -4.80 -9.41 -0.09
C PHE A 69 -4.17 -10.71 0.39
N ALA A 70 -4.60 -11.87 -0.14
CA ALA A 70 -4.00 -13.16 0.19
C ALA A 70 -2.54 -13.30 -0.28
N ASN A 71 -2.15 -12.60 -1.34
CA ASN A 71 -0.78 -12.57 -1.88
C ASN A 71 0.04 -11.39 -1.38
N SER A 72 -0.51 -10.57 -0.51
CA SER A 72 0.18 -9.43 0.10
C SER A 72 0.56 -9.75 1.54
N THR A 73 1.63 -9.12 2.04
CA THR A 73 1.97 -9.15 3.46
C THR A 73 1.42 -7.90 4.11
N ILE A 74 0.36 -8.03 4.89
CA ILE A 74 -0.26 -6.90 5.61
C ILE A 74 0.57 -6.60 6.85
N THR A 75 1.04 -5.35 6.98
CA THR A 75 1.86 -4.89 8.10
C THR A 75 1.12 -3.95 9.05
N ALA A 76 0.05 -3.32 8.60
CA ALA A 76 -0.82 -2.51 9.43
C ALA A 76 -2.25 -2.49 8.87
N GLY A 77 -3.24 -2.37 9.74
CA GLY A 77 -4.64 -2.49 9.36
C GLY A 77 -5.05 -3.93 9.09
N ALA A 78 -6.20 -4.12 8.49
CA ALA A 78 -6.75 -5.44 8.19
C ALA A 78 -7.62 -5.41 6.93
N ALA A 79 -7.67 -6.53 6.23
CA ALA A 79 -8.60 -6.80 5.15
C ALA A 79 -9.27 -8.17 5.44
N PRO A 80 -10.24 -8.21 6.36
CA PRO A 80 -10.93 -9.45 6.72
C PRO A 80 -11.53 -10.11 5.48
N GLU A 81 -11.23 -11.38 5.29
CA GLU A 81 -11.72 -12.14 4.13
C GLU A 81 -11.38 -11.52 2.76
N GLY A 82 -10.33 -10.69 2.72
CA GLY A 82 -9.91 -10.00 1.49
C GLY A 82 -10.80 -8.83 1.08
N GLU A 83 -11.47 -8.21 2.03
CA GLU A 83 -12.40 -7.10 1.79
C GLU A 83 -12.12 -5.91 2.70
N ILE A 84 -12.44 -4.73 2.18
CA ILE A 84 -12.48 -3.47 2.93
C ILE A 84 -13.91 -2.94 2.86
N ASP A 85 -14.64 -3.06 3.96
CA ASP A 85 -15.98 -2.52 4.08
C ASP A 85 -15.93 -1.03 4.43
N LEU A 86 -16.67 -0.23 3.69
CA LEU A 86 -16.72 1.22 3.85
C LEU A 86 -18.17 1.67 4.04
N ALA A 87 -18.49 2.17 5.23
CA ALA A 87 -19.73 2.89 5.47
C ALA A 87 -19.76 4.20 4.65
N PRO A 88 -20.93 4.86 4.52
CA PRO A 88 -21.01 6.16 3.86
C PRO A 88 -19.96 7.13 4.41
N HIS A 89 -19.23 7.80 3.52
CA HIS A 89 -18.20 8.79 3.84
C HIS A 89 -17.04 8.27 4.72
N GLN A 90 -16.86 6.96 4.81
CA GLN A 90 -15.79 6.37 5.62
C GLN A 90 -14.48 6.28 4.84
N THR A 91 -13.38 6.43 5.56
CA THR A 91 -12.02 6.19 5.09
C THR A 91 -11.38 5.09 5.93
N LYS A 92 -10.73 4.12 5.28
CA LYS A 92 -9.94 3.06 5.92
C LYS A 92 -8.60 2.92 5.23
N SER A 93 -7.59 2.49 5.99
CA SER A 93 -6.23 2.30 5.46
C SER A 93 -5.71 0.91 5.78
N VAL A 94 -4.94 0.36 4.84
CA VAL A 94 -4.19 -0.88 5.01
C VAL A 94 -2.78 -0.67 4.47
N THR A 95 -1.77 -1.00 5.27
CA THR A 95 -0.37 -0.98 4.82
C THR A 95 0.07 -2.41 4.55
N LEU A 96 0.65 -2.63 3.39
CA LEU A 96 1.04 -3.96 2.93
C LEU A 96 2.22 -3.92 1.96
N VAL A 97 2.83 -5.08 1.77
CA VAL A 97 3.83 -5.32 0.73
C VAL A 97 3.21 -6.24 -0.31
N PRO A 98 2.91 -5.76 -1.52
CA PRO A 98 2.23 -6.55 -2.52
C PRO A 98 3.19 -7.46 -3.29
N ARG A 99 2.68 -8.59 -3.77
CA ARG A 99 3.37 -9.50 -4.67
C ARG A 99 3.01 -9.18 -6.12
N ALA A 100 3.98 -9.31 -7.02
CA ALA A 100 3.75 -9.14 -8.46
C ALA A 100 2.60 -10.01 -8.98
N GLY A 101 1.80 -9.44 -9.85
CA GLY A 101 0.65 -10.08 -10.47
C GLY A 101 -0.43 -9.09 -10.87
N THR A 102 -1.45 -9.62 -11.53
CA THR A 102 -2.68 -8.88 -11.86
C THR A 102 -3.84 -9.52 -11.11
N TYR A 103 -4.55 -8.71 -10.35
CA TYR A 103 -5.57 -9.19 -9.43
C TYR A 103 -6.90 -8.49 -9.69
N PRO A 104 -8.02 -9.24 -9.73
CA PRO A 104 -9.32 -8.61 -9.84
C PRO A 104 -9.72 -7.90 -8.55
N ALA A 105 -10.41 -6.78 -8.70
CA ALA A 105 -11.04 -6.04 -7.62
C ALA A 105 -12.46 -5.67 -8.01
N HIS A 106 -13.39 -5.72 -7.07
CA HIS A 106 -14.79 -5.40 -7.31
C HIS A 106 -15.49 -5.00 -6.01
N CYS A 107 -16.69 -4.44 -6.14
CA CYS A 107 -17.61 -4.29 -5.02
C CYS A 107 -18.51 -5.53 -4.96
N SER A 108 -18.65 -6.13 -3.77
CA SER A 108 -19.51 -7.30 -3.58
C SER A 108 -21.00 -6.96 -3.53
N HIS A 109 -21.35 -5.68 -3.39
CA HIS A 109 -22.75 -5.24 -3.43
C HIS A 109 -23.37 -5.57 -4.77
N PHE A 110 -24.51 -6.23 -4.72
CA PHE A 110 -25.30 -6.57 -5.91
C PHE A 110 -25.63 -5.32 -6.73
N MET A 111 -25.54 -5.41 -8.04
CA MET A 111 -25.71 -4.33 -9.02
C MET A 111 -24.45 -3.48 -9.29
N HIS A 112 -23.60 -3.21 -8.31
CA HIS A 112 -22.43 -2.37 -8.51
C HIS A 112 -21.42 -3.01 -9.49
N SER A 113 -21.11 -4.29 -9.31
CA SER A 113 -20.20 -4.99 -10.22
C SER A 113 -20.78 -5.13 -11.64
N THR A 114 -22.10 -5.19 -11.77
CA THR A 114 -22.80 -5.24 -13.06
C THR A 114 -22.69 -3.91 -13.82
N PHE A 115 -22.64 -2.80 -13.10
CA PHE A 115 -22.58 -1.44 -13.67
C PHE A 115 -21.16 -0.84 -13.64
N GLY A 116 -20.12 -1.64 -13.60
CA GLY A 116 -18.75 -1.17 -13.80
C GLY A 116 -17.92 -0.98 -12.55
N MET A 117 -18.36 -1.43 -11.38
CA MET A 117 -17.51 -1.47 -10.17
C MET A 117 -16.58 -2.69 -10.16
N LYS A 118 -15.99 -2.98 -11.31
CA LYS A 118 -14.93 -3.97 -11.50
C LYS A 118 -13.67 -3.27 -11.90
N ASP A 119 -12.56 -3.72 -11.36
CA ASP A 119 -11.27 -3.17 -11.71
C ASP A 119 -10.17 -4.21 -11.48
N GLU A 120 -8.96 -3.80 -11.77
CA GLU A 120 -7.76 -4.61 -11.59
C GLU A 120 -6.73 -3.86 -10.73
N ILE A 121 -5.97 -4.64 -9.99
CA ILE A 121 -4.74 -4.18 -9.34
C ILE A 121 -3.59 -4.82 -10.11
N VAL A 122 -2.73 -3.98 -10.68
CA VAL A 122 -1.54 -4.42 -11.44
C VAL A 122 -0.31 -4.14 -10.60
N VAL A 123 0.39 -5.20 -10.21
CA VAL A 123 1.59 -5.12 -9.37
C VAL A 123 2.80 -5.61 -10.19
N ASN A 124 3.73 -4.74 -10.47
CA ASN A 124 4.94 -5.06 -11.22
C ASN A 124 6.19 -4.29 -10.77
#